data_7947379fd7860096bdfa3bf5111347ad
#
_entry.id   7947379fd7860096bdfa3bf5111347ad
#
_cell.length_a   1.000
_cell.length_b   1.000
_cell.length_c   1.000
_cell.angle_alpha   90.00
_cell.angle_beta   90.00
_cell.angle_gamma   90.00
#
_symmetry.space_group_name_H-M   'P 1'
#
loop_
_entity.id
_entity.type
_entity.pdbx_description
1 polymer ?
#
loop_
_entity_poly.entity_id
_entity_poly.type
_entity_poly.pdbx_seq_one_letter_code
_entity_poly.pdbx_strand_id
1 'polypeptide(L)'
;LDNQEIEFNRMDELYKVGGASKSEWDASKMQLDVKKTAYKNLQENTSLLSPINGVVTARNYDNGDMYSGGEPVLVVEQITPVKLLINVSETYFTKVKKGTPVDVKLDVYGDEVFTGTINLVYPTIDATTRTFQVEIRLDNKDQRVRPGMFARATLNFGTAENVVVPD
;
A
#
# COMPACT_ATOMS: atom_id res chain seq x y z
N LEU A 1 7.74 -12.65 -31.60
CA LEU A 1 7.97 -13.66 -30.57
C LEU A 1 7.84 -15.06 -31.14
N ASP A 2 6.75 -15.34 -31.85
CA ASP A 2 6.39 -16.66 -32.36
C ASP A 2 7.49 -17.27 -33.26
N ASN A 3 8.07 -16.51 -34.19
CA ASN A 3 9.16 -17.00 -35.03
C ASN A 3 10.39 -17.46 -34.21
N GLN A 4 10.71 -16.76 -33.14
CA GLN A 4 11.86 -17.11 -32.30
C GLN A 4 11.59 -18.35 -31.44
N GLU A 5 10.34 -18.58 -31.06
CA GLU A 5 9.93 -19.81 -30.37
C GLU A 5 9.99 -21.02 -31.31
N ILE A 6 9.59 -20.83 -32.55
CA ILE A 6 9.70 -21.89 -33.57
C ILE A 6 11.17 -22.25 -33.84
N GLU A 7 12.06 -21.24 -33.98
CA GLU A 7 13.49 -21.48 -34.19
C GLU A 7 14.13 -22.18 -33.00
N PHE A 8 13.81 -21.76 -31.78
CA PHE A 8 14.31 -22.42 -30.58
C PHE A 8 13.83 -23.88 -30.49
N ASN A 9 12.55 -24.14 -30.75
CA ASN A 9 12.01 -25.51 -30.73
C ASN A 9 12.69 -26.42 -31.76
N ARG A 10 12.99 -25.91 -32.96
CA ARG A 10 13.79 -26.68 -33.95
C ARG A 10 15.20 -26.96 -33.45
N MET A 11 15.86 -25.97 -32.84
CA MET A 11 17.19 -26.12 -32.29
C MET A 11 17.19 -27.13 -31.12
N ASP A 12 16.16 -27.09 -30.27
CA ASP A 12 16.01 -28.01 -29.14
C ASP A 12 15.80 -29.46 -29.62
N GLU A 13 15.03 -29.68 -30.68
CA GLU A 13 14.87 -31.00 -31.31
C GLU A 13 16.17 -31.50 -31.92
N LEU A 14 16.89 -30.65 -32.62
CA LEU A 14 18.19 -30.99 -33.20
C LEU A 14 19.22 -31.32 -32.11
N TYR A 15 19.26 -30.57 -31.05
CA TYR A 15 20.14 -30.83 -29.91
C TYR A 15 19.85 -32.19 -29.25
N LYS A 16 18.59 -32.54 -29.06
CA LYS A 16 18.16 -33.83 -28.47
C LYS A 16 18.60 -35.04 -29.26
N VAL A 17 18.70 -34.90 -30.58
CA VAL A 17 19.15 -35.99 -31.48
C VAL A 17 20.67 -35.90 -31.84
N GLY A 18 21.41 -34.97 -31.19
CA GLY A 18 22.82 -34.82 -31.42
C GLY A 18 23.19 -34.07 -32.72
N GLY A 19 22.19 -33.44 -33.36
CA GLY A 19 22.37 -32.69 -34.62
C GLY A 19 22.79 -31.21 -34.43
N ALA A 20 22.82 -30.74 -33.21
CA ALA A 20 23.28 -29.40 -32.86
C ALA A 20 24.23 -29.45 -31.66
N SER A 21 25.15 -28.50 -31.60
CA SER A 21 26.06 -28.35 -30.45
C SER A 21 25.35 -27.66 -29.28
N LYS A 22 25.88 -27.89 -28.08
CA LYS A 22 25.37 -27.17 -26.88
C LYS A 22 25.49 -25.65 -27.00
N SER A 23 26.54 -25.17 -27.64
CA SER A 23 26.76 -23.73 -27.86
C SER A 23 25.69 -23.10 -28.76
N GLU A 24 25.28 -23.80 -29.83
CA GLU A 24 24.20 -23.35 -30.72
C GLU A 24 22.84 -23.36 -30.00
N TRP A 25 22.59 -24.38 -29.20
CA TRP A 25 21.38 -24.46 -28.38
C TRP A 25 21.33 -23.33 -27.34
N ASP A 26 22.41 -23.10 -26.57
CA ASP A 26 22.54 -22.03 -25.60
C ASP A 26 22.33 -20.64 -26.24
N ALA A 27 22.90 -20.42 -27.42
CA ALA A 27 22.75 -19.17 -28.18
C ALA A 27 21.30 -18.93 -28.61
N SER A 28 20.62 -19.96 -29.14
CA SER A 28 19.20 -19.88 -29.53
C SER A 28 18.30 -19.62 -28.35
N LYS A 29 18.56 -20.28 -27.18
CA LYS A 29 17.86 -20.06 -25.96
C LYS A 29 18.00 -18.61 -25.45
N MET A 30 19.21 -18.09 -25.44
CA MET A 30 19.48 -16.72 -25.00
C MET A 30 18.76 -15.70 -25.89
N GLN A 31 18.70 -15.93 -27.22
CA GLN A 31 17.94 -15.05 -28.12
C GLN A 31 16.46 -15.07 -27.82
N LEU A 32 15.89 -16.23 -27.56
CA LEU A 32 14.48 -16.36 -27.15
C LEU A 32 14.21 -15.63 -25.84
N ASP A 33 15.05 -15.80 -24.82
CA ASP A 33 14.90 -15.17 -23.51
C ASP A 33 14.99 -13.64 -23.59
N VAL A 34 15.90 -13.10 -24.41
CA VAL A 34 16.00 -11.67 -24.69
C VAL A 34 14.70 -11.14 -25.33
N LYS A 35 14.17 -11.86 -26.34
CA LYS A 35 12.93 -11.47 -27.01
C LYS A 35 11.71 -11.57 -26.08
N LYS A 36 11.65 -12.60 -25.24
CA LYS A 36 10.60 -12.75 -24.21
C LYS A 36 10.62 -11.60 -23.21
N THR A 37 11.81 -11.25 -22.72
CA THR A 37 11.99 -10.14 -21.80
C THR A 37 11.57 -8.80 -22.43
N ALA A 38 12.00 -8.55 -23.66
CA ALA A 38 11.62 -7.33 -24.40
C ALA A 38 10.09 -7.25 -24.61
N TYR A 39 9.46 -8.36 -25.00
CA TYR A 39 8.00 -8.42 -25.17
C TYR A 39 7.27 -8.18 -23.86
N LYS A 40 7.72 -8.81 -22.77
CA LYS A 40 7.16 -8.61 -21.44
C LYS A 40 7.25 -7.15 -20.98
N ASN A 41 8.41 -6.52 -21.18
CA ASN A 41 8.59 -5.11 -20.86
C ASN A 41 7.66 -4.20 -21.67
N LEU A 42 7.47 -4.49 -22.97
CA LEU A 42 6.51 -3.76 -23.80
C LEU A 42 5.06 -3.94 -23.28
N GLN A 43 4.70 -5.15 -22.93
CA GLN A 43 3.35 -5.44 -22.40
C GLN A 43 3.10 -4.75 -21.06
N GLU A 44 4.07 -4.79 -20.14
CA GLU A 44 3.99 -4.11 -18.85
C GLU A 44 3.90 -2.58 -19.00
N ASN A 45 4.61 -2.00 -19.97
CA ASN A 45 4.56 -0.56 -20.26
C ASN A 45 3.29 -0.13 -21.00
N THR A 46 2.57 -1.06 -21.63
CA THR A 46 1.33 -0.77 -22.38
C THR A 46 0.08 -0.90 -21.50
N SER A 47 0.15 -1.73 -20.45
CA SER A 47 -0.95 -1.96 -19.52
C SER A 47 -0.57 -1.45 -18.13
N LEU A 48 -1.13 -0.31 -17.74
CA LEU A 48 -0.95 0.22 -16.39
C LEU A 48 -1.81 -0.58 -15.40
N LEU A 49 -1.16 -1.39 -14.59
CA LEU A 49 -1.80 -2.14 -13.52
C LEU A 49 -1.55 -1.46 -12.18
N SER A 50 -2.61 -1.38 -11.36
CA SER A 50 -2.43 -0.88 -9.98
C SER A 50 -1.63 -1.89 -9.16
N PRO A 51 -0.55 -1.47 -8.48
CA PRO A 51 0.22 -2.35 -7.58
C PRO A 51 -0.51 -2.63 -6.26
N ILE A 52 -1.60 -1.92 -5.97
CA ILE A 52 -2.39 -2.05 -4.75
C ILE A 52 -3.88 -2.23 -5.06
N ASN A 53 -4.58 -2.90 -4.15
CA ASN A 53 -6.04 -2.90 -4.14
C ASN A 53 -6.54 -1.62 -3.47
N GLY A 54 -7.40 -0.89 -4.14
CA GLY A 54 -7.90 0.39 -3.64
C GLY A 54 -9.00 0.99 -4.49
N VAL A 55 -9.33 2.23 -4.21
CA VAL A 55 -10.30 3.03 -4.94
C VAL A 55 -9.57 4.12 -5.71
N VAL A 56 -10.00 4.36 -6.95
CA VAL A 56 -9.48 5.48 -7.74
C VAL A 56 -10.01 6.78 -7.16
N THR A 57 -9.11 7.62 -6.67
CA THR A 57 -9.45 8.91 -6.04
C THR A 57 -9.25 10.10 -6.96
N ALA A 58 -8.41 9.96 -7.98
CA ALA A 58 -8.25 10.96 -9.02
C ALA A 58 -7.95 10.32 -10.38
N ARG A 59 -8.48 10.92 -11.43
CA ARG A 59 -8.19 10.62 -12.82
C ARG A 59 -7.84 11.93 -13.53
N ASN A 60 -6.59 12.05 -13.98
CA ASN A 60 -6.06 13.30 -14.51
C ASN A 60 -6.02 13.34 -16.04
N TYR A 61 -6.30 12.21 -16.71
CA TYR A 61 -6.30 12.10 -18.17
C TYR A 61 -7.54 11.37 -18.68
N ASP A 62 -8.06 11.82 -19.81
CA ASP A 62 -9.14 11.17 -20.54
C ASP A 62 -8.62 10.40 -21.75
N ASN A 63 -9.49 9.60 -22.36
CA ASN A 63 -9.15 8.86 -23.57
C ASN A 63 -8.83 9.82 -24.72
N GLY A 64 -7.63 9.69 -25.27
CA GLY A 64 -7.13 10.53 -26.34
C GLY A 64 -6.21 11.67 -25.88
N ASP A 65 -6.09 11.89 -24.57
CA ASP A 65 -5.16 12.88 -24.04
C ASP A 65 -3.71 12.44 -24.26
N MET A 66 -2.87 13.41 -24.54
CA MET A 66 -1.42 13.17 -24.66
C MET A 66 -0.77 13.20 -23.27
N TYR A 67 -0.17 12.08 -22.88
CA TYR A 67 0.60 12.01 -21.65
C TYR A 67 1.98 12.65 -21.83
N SER A 68 2.22 13.76 -21.16
CA SER A 68 3.49 14.51 -21.21
C SER A 68 4.44 14.21 -20.05
N GLY A 69 4.05 13.36 -19.10
CA GLY A 69 4.78 13.13 -17.85
C GLY A 69 4.56 14.25 -16.83
N GLY A 70 4.82 13.95 -15.57
CA GLY A 70 4.74 14.93 -14.48
C GLY A 70 3.56 14.70 -13.53
N GLU A 71 2.38 14.36 -14.03
CA GLU A 71 1.23 14.01 -13.19
C GLU A 71 0.85 12.53 -13.33
N PRO A 72 0.39 11.88 -12.24
CA PRO A 72 -0.06 10.50 -12.31
C PRO A 72 -1.33 10.40 -13.16
N VAL A 73 -1.45 9.36 -14.00
CA VAL A 73 -2.65 9.12 -14.81
C VAL A 73 -3.86 8.84 -13.93
N LEU A 74 -3.67 7.99 -12.93
CA LEU A 74 -4.68 7.62 -11.93
C LEU A 74 -4.03 7.64 -10.55
N VAL A 75 -4.78 8.10 -9.55
CA VAL A 75 -4.40 7.95 -8.14
C VAL A 75 -5.29 6.89 -7.52
N VAL A 76 -4.66 5.85 -6.97
CA VAL A 76 -5.36 4.75 -6.29
C VAL A 76 -4.97 4.77 -4.82
N GLU A 77 -5.95 4.83 -3.95
CA GLU A 77 -5.75 4.83 -2.50
C GLU A 77 -6.37 3.60 -1.85
N GLN A 78 -5.63 3.01 -0.93
CA GLN A 78 -6.16 1.92 -0.11
C GLN A 78 -6.97 2.52 1.04
N ILE A 79 -8.29 2.34 0.98
CA ILE A 79 -9.23 2.84 2.00
C ILE A 79 -9.78 1.74 2.92
N THR A 80 -9.32 0.51 2.73
CA THR A 80 -9.69 -0.65 3.56
C THR A 80 -8.44 -1.46 3.87
N PRO A 81 -7.91 -1.39 5.09
CA PRO A 81 -8.28 -0.52 6.22
C PRO A 81 -7.88 0.95 6.03
N VAL A 82 -8.57 1.87 6.71
CA VAL A 82 -8.17 3.28 6.82
C VAL A 82 -7.18 3.45 7.96
N LYS A 83 -6.21 4.33 7.76
CA LYS A 83 -5.23 4.74 8.75
C LYS A 83 -5.51 6.17 9.18
N LEU A 84 -5.63 6.38 10.48
CA LEU A 84 -5.76 7.69 11.11
C LEU A 84 -4.46 7.99 11.86
N LEU A 85 -3.84 9.13 11.55
CA LEU A 85 -2.67 9.64 12.28
C LEU A 85 -3.13 10.71 13.26
N ILE A 86 -2.79 10.53 14.54
CA ILE A 86 -3.05 11.49 15.59
C ILE A 86 -1.77 11.88 16.31
N ASN A 87 -1.72 13.10 16.83
CA ASN A 87 -0.65 13.58 17.70
C ASN A 87 -1.08 13.47 19.15
N VAL A 88 -0.30 12.78 19.95
CA VAL A 88 -0.57 12.54 21.38
C VAL A 88 0.52 13.20 22.21
N SER A 89 0.17 13.85 23.33
CA SER A 89 1.15 14.46 24.22
C SER A 89 2.13 13.44 24.81
N GLU A 90 3.40 13.80 24.91
CA GLU A 90 4.49 12.98 25.45
C GLU A 90 4.18 12.40 26.85
N THR A 91 3.36 13.10 27.64
CA THR A 91 2.95 12.64 28.97
C THR A 91 2.21 11.30 28.99
N TYR A 92 1.60 10.92 27.85
CA TYR A 92 0.86 9.67 27.70
C TYR A 92 1.70 8.57 27.02
N PHE A 93 2.96 8.81 26.70
CA PHE A 93 3.78 7.88 25.93
C PHE A 93 3.82 6.47 26.54
N THR A 94 3.95 6.36 27.88
CA THR A 94 4.02 5.08 28.59
C THR A 94 2.66 4.33 28.63
N LYS A 95 1.56 5.06 28.46
CA LYS A 95 0.18 4.51 28.51
C LYS A 95 -0.33 4.06 27.14
N VAL A 96 0.20 4.63 26.06
CA VAL A 96 -0.20 4.30 24.69
C VAL A 96 0.53 3.06 24.20
N LYS A 97 -0.21 1.99 23.95
CA LYS A 97 0.37 0.70 23.51
C LYS A 97 -0.29 0.22 22.23
N LYS A 98 0.48 -0.45 21.37
CA LYS A 98 -0.04 -1.15 20.22
C LYS A 98 -1.13 -2.16 20.64
N GLY A 99 -2.22 -2.22 19.88
CA GLY A 99 -3.36 -3.10 20.16
C GLY A 99 -4.44 -2.48 21.06
N THR A 100 -4.22 -1.28 21.62
CA THR A 100 -5.23 -0.60 22.43
C THR A 100 -6.41 -0.17 21.55
N PRO A 101 -7.66 -0.47 21.93
CA PRO A 101 -8.85 0.02 21.24
C PRO A 101 -8.99 1.53 21.43
N VAL A 102 -9.49 2.21 20.40
CA VAL A 102 -9.67 3.66 20.37
C VAL A 102 -11.04 3.96 19.78
N ASP A 103 -11.80 4.82 20.45
CA ASP A 103 -13.05 5.33 19.94
C ASP A 103 -12.78 6.52 19.01
N VAL A 104 -13.22 6.41 17.77
CA VAL A 104 -13.05 7.43 16.74
C VAL A 104 -14.41 7.97 16.34
N LYS A 105 -14.60 9.27 16.46
CA LYS A 105 -15.76 9.99 15.94
C LYS A 105 -15.35 10.79 14.70
N LEU A 106 -16.18 10.73 13.68
CA LEU A 106 -16.02 11.48 12.45
C LEU A 106 -17.08 12.58 12.41
N ASP A 107 -16.66 13.82 12.19
CA ASP A 107 -17.58 14.97 12.23
C ASP A 107 -18.76 14.84 11.25
N VAL A 108 -18.57 14.12 10.14
CA VAL A 108 -19.60 13.83 9.12
C VAL A 108 -20.72 12.92 9.66
N TYR A 109 -20.41 12.05 10.61
CA TYR A 109 -21.37 11.05 11.15
C TYR A 109 -21.87 11.42 12.56
N GLY A 110 -21.59 12.62 13.02
CA GLY A 110 -22.09 13.13 14.31
C GLY A 110 -21.60 12.29 15.50
N ASP A 111 -22.53 11.68 16.22
CA ASP A 111 -22.24 10.92 17.43
C ASP A 111 -21.90 9.43 17.20
N GLU A 112 -21.91 8.98 15.97
CA GLU A 112 -21.53 7.59 15.63
C GLU A 112 -20.07 7.33 15.99
N VAL A 113 -19.82 6.23 16.71
CA VAL A 113 -18.49 5.84 17.16
C VAL A 113 -17.98 4.70 16.30
N PHE A 114 -16.80 4.90 15.71
CA PHE A 114 -16.05 3.88 15.00
C PHE A 114 -14.95 3.34 15.91
N THR A 115 -14.87 2.03 16.05
CA THR A 115 -13.79 1.43 16.86
C THR A 115 -12.56 1.22 16.01
N GLY A 116 -11.46 1.87 16.38
CA GLY A 116 -10.14 1.67 15.83
C GLY A 116 -9.22 0.92 16.77
N THR A 117 -8.05 0.56 16.30
CA THR A 117 -7.00 -0.08 17.11
C THR A 117 -5.68 0.61 16.84
N ILE A 118 -4.89 0.86 17.89
CA ILE A 118 -3.53 1.40 17.74
C ILE A 118 -2.66 0.35 17.02
N ASN A 119 -2.23 0.69 15.81
CA ASN A 119 -1.39 -0.16 14.98
C ASN A 119 0.11 0.12 15.17
N LEU A 120 0.47 1.40 15.29
CA LEU A 120 1.85 1.84 15.44
C LEU A 120 1.94 3.07 16.34
N VAL A 121 2.91 3.07 17.22
CA VAL A 121 3.33 4.23 18.01
C VAL A 121 4.70 4.65 17.50
N TYR A 122 4.81 5.85 16.98
CA TYR A 122 6.09 6.35 16.47
C TYR A 122 7.01 6.72 17.64
N PRO A 123 8.28 6.30 17.62
CA PRO A 123 9.22 6.54 18.73
C PRO A 123 9.73 7.98 18.80
N THR A 124 9.51 8.78 17.74
CA THR A 124 10.01 10.14 17.65
C THR A 124 9.04 11.12 18.28
N ILE A 125 9.55 11.97 19.17
CA ILE A 125 8.80 13.08 19.77
C ILE A 125 9.17 14.37 19.04
N ASP A 126 8.17 15.11 18.60
CA ASP A 126 8.35 16.45 18.08
C ASP A 126 8.66 17.42 19.25
N ALA A 127 9.86 17.96 19.27
CA ALA A 127 10.31 18.84 20.33
C ALA A 127 9.55 20.19 20.39
N THR A 128 8.96 20.62 19.29
CA THR A 128 8.23 21.89 19.20
C THR A 128 6.85 21.77 19.81
N THR A 129 6.14 20.67 19.49
CA THR A 129 4.77 20.43 19.94
C THR A 129 4.70 19.53 21.18
N ARG A 130 5.80 18.89 21.55
CA ARG A 130 5.90 17.86 22.61
C ARG A 130 4.88 16.74 22.44
N THR A 131 4.71 16.31 21.20
CA THR A 131 3.80 15.23 20.84
C THR A 131 4.53 14.12 20.09
N PHE A 132 3.97 12.92 20.14
CA PHE A 132 4.37 11.80 19.29
C PHE A 132 3.19 11.35 18.44
N GLN A 133 3.50 10.78 17.29
CA GLN A 133 2.47 10.29 16.36
C GLN A 133 2.02 8.88 16.72
N VAL A 134 0.74 8.64 16.56
CA VAL A 134 0.12 7.32 16.72
C VAL A 134 -0.73 7.02 15.49
N GLU A 135 -0.49 5.87 14.88
CA GLU A 135 -1.31 5.36 13.79
C GLU A 135 -2.41 4.47 14.35
N ILE A 136 -3.64 4.86 14.12
CA ILE A 136 -4.84 4.07 14.45
C ILE A 136 -5.35 3.45 13.15
N ARG A 137 -5.63 2.16 13.18
CA ARG A 137 -6.22 1.42 12.07
C ARG A 137 -7.72 1.25 12.34
N LEU A 138 -8.55 1.66 11.36
CA LEU A 138 -9.98 1.41 11.33
C LEU A 138 -10.30 0.38 10.24
N ASP A 139 -11.13 -0.59 10.57
CA ASP A 139 -11.63 -1.58 9.61
C ASP A 139 -12.81 -0.96 8.85
N ASN A 140 -12.59 -0.56 7.62
CA ASN A 140 -13.53 0.22 6.81
C ASN A 140 -14.12 -0.65 5.69
N LYS A 141 -14.78 -1.76 6.05
CA LYS A 141 -15.33 -2.73 5.08
C LYS A 141 -16.44 -2.14 4.22
N ASP A 142 -17.24 -1.28 4.79
CA ASP A 142 -18.35 -0.56 4.16
C ASP A 142 -17.89 0.69 3.37
N GLN A 143 -16.59 1.02 3.41
CA GLN A 143 -15.97 2.14 2.73
C GLN A 143 -16.61 3.52 3.03
N ARG A 144 -17.22 3.64 4.23
CA ARG A 144 -17.86 4.88 4.67
C ARG A 144 -16.83 5.94 5.06
N VAL A 145 -15.72 5.54 5.63
CA VAL A 145 -14.62 6.43 6.02
C VAL A 145 -13.75 6.71 4.81
N ARG A 146 -13.54 7.99 4.50
CA ARG A 146 -12.76 8.41 3.33
C ARG A 146 -11.56 9.25 3.75
N PRO A 147 -10.44 9.19 3.00
CA PRO A 147 -9.32 10.09 3.20
C PRO A 147 -9.77 11.57 3.18
N GLY A 148 -9.14 12.38 4.03
CA GLY A 148 -9.49 13.80 4.17
C GLY A 148 -10.64 14.13 5.13
N MET A 149 -11.33 13.13 5.69
CA MET A 149 -12.33 13.37 6.73
C MET A 149 -11.68 13.77 8.05
N PHE A 150 -12.27 14.74 8.75
CA PHE A 150 -11.87 15.08 10.10
C PHE A 150 -12.35 14.04 11.09
N ALA A 151 -11.44 13.61 11.97
CA ALA A 151 -11.67 12.58 12.96
C ALA A 151 -11.19 13.03 14.35
N ARG A 152 -11.92 12.66 15.38
CA ARG A 152 -11.54 12.84 16.79
C ARG A 152 -11.39 11.47 17.43
N ALA A 153 -10.23 11.20 17.99
CA ALA A 153 -9.94 9.95 18.67
C ALA A 153 -9.98 10.16 20.20
N THR A 154 -10.68 9.30 20.89
CA THR A 154 -10.73 9.26 22.34
C THR A 154 -9.97 8.03 22.84
N LEU A 155 -8.91 8.28 23.58
CA LEU A 155 -8.08 7.25 24.20
C LEU A 155 -8.48 7.10 25.67
N ASN A 156 -9.04 5.95 26.04
CA ASN A 156 -9.40 5.65 27.42
C ASN A 156 -8.22 4.94 28.11
N PHE A 157 -7.55 5.62 29.00
CA PHE A 157 -6.40 5.07 29.77
C PHE A 157 -6.82 4.41 31.09
N GLY A 158 -8.10 4.15 31.32
CA GLY A 158 -8.65 3.70 32.59
C GLY A 158 -8.84 4.85 33.58
N THR A 159 -9.77 4.68 34.52
CA THR A 159 -9.96 5.57 35.67
C THR A 159 -8.86 5.30 36.66
N ALA A 160 -8.11 6.32 37.10
CA ALA A 160 -7.34 6.20 38.32
C ALA A 160 -8.33 6.03 39.48
N GLU A 161 -8.32 4.88 40.14
CA GLU A 161 -8.98 4.76 41.44
C GLU A 161 -8.34 5.79 42.37
N ASN A 162 -9.21 6.66 42.96
CA ASN A 162 -8.76 7.61 43.95
C ASN A 162 -8.21 6.81 45.15
N VAL A 163 -6.89 6.82 45.29
CA VAL A 163 -6.26 6.39 46.53
C VAL A 163 -6.60 7.44 47.57
N VAL A 164 -7.53 7.12 48.45
CA VAL A 164 -7.78 7.89 49.65
C VAL A 164 -6.51 7.78 50.51
N VAL A 165 -5.75 8.86 50.63
CA VAL A 165 -4.65 8.95 51.57
C VAL A 165 -5.30 9.11 52.95
N PRO A 166 -5.12 8.16 53.91
CA PRO A 166 -5.58 8.36 55.27
C PRO A 166 -4.76 9.47 55.91
N ASP A 167 -5.44 10.36 56.67
CA ASP A 167 -4.84 11.39 57.51
C ASP A 167 -3.92 10.80 58.60
#